data_ff1e2cd59d16ac1bf20f04b59937aa5f
#
_entry.id   ff1e2cd59d16ac1bf20f04b59937aa5f
#
_cell.length_a   1.000
_cell.length_b   1.000
_cell.length_c   1.000
_cell.angle_alpha   90.00
_cell.angle_beta   90.00
_cell.angle_gamma   90.00
#
_symmetry.space_group_name_H-M   'P 1'
#
loop_
_entity.id
_entity.type
_entity.pdbx_description
1 polymer ?
#
loop_
_entity_poly.entity_id
_entity_poly.type
_entity_poly.pdbx_seq_one_letter_code
_entity_poly.pdbx_strand_id
1 'polypeptide(L)'
;MRQEAYLAAQTPTNASREPLAKQRFSLLPAGARPAAALLLTSRGLRAFGDGLVSLLLPAYLATLGFSPFKIGVLTTATLAGSAALTLTVGFVAHHFSRRSLLIAAAVLMVVTGSAFALVQDFWPLLLVAFVGTLNPSSGDVSVFLPLEHAQLAHSVTDRDRTALFARYSLIGSVVGAVGALAAGVPDLLRQIVGLDIKQGLQIAFLLYAFLGVGALLLYRKLQDEPLDASAVQAEPLRKSRTIVLTLAALFSLDAFAGGFVVQSLLALWLFQRFGLSLAATGAIFFLTGILSAGSYLVAVQISKRIGLVNTMVFTHLPSSLCLLLIPFMPSLGPVIVFLLIRSALSQMDVPTRTSYVMAVVTPGERAAAASVTAVPRSLAAAASPMLAGSLLAMSGFGWPLLIAGALKIVYDILLLAMFRKVRPPEERRDRP
;
A
#
# COMPACT_ATOMS: atom_id res chain seq x y z
N MET A 1 -24.25 -48.41 -30.10
CA MET A 1 -25.34 -47.43 -30.21
C MET A 1 -25.60 -46.51 -28.97
N ARG A 2 -25.11 -46.81 -27.74
CA ARG A 2 -25.28 -45.89 -26.59
C ARG A 2 -24.09 -44.97 -26.32
N GLN A 3 -22.93 -45.22 -26.91
CA GLN A 3 -21.72 -44.46 -26.72
C GLN A 3 -21.55 -43.30 -27.72
N GLU A 4 -22.18 -43.42 -28.91
CA GLU A 4 -22.16 -42.36 -29.93
C GLU A 4 -23.14 -41.23 -29.64
N ALA A 5 -24.24 -41.51 -28.92
CA ALA A 5 -25.17 -40.48 -28.49
C ALA A 5 -24.62 -39.55 -27.37
N TYR A 6 -23.59 -40.00 -26.59
CA TYR A 6 -23.00 -39.20 -25.53
C TYR A 6 -21.91 -38.24 -26.04
N LEU A 7 -21.32 -38.55 -27.18
CA LEU A 7 -20.32 -37.70 -27.84
C LEU A 7 -20.90 -36.60 -28.69
N ALA A 8 -22.11 -36.80 -29.20
CA ALA A 8 -22.83 -35.79 -29.99
C ALA A 8 -23.43 -34.62 -29.15
N ALA A 9 -23.54 -34.80 -27.83
CA ALA A 9 -24.04 -33.76 -26.91
C ALA A 9 -22.99 -32.78 -26.41
N GLN A 10 -21.72 -32.93 -26.80
CA GLN A 10 -20.60 -32.08 -26.40
C GLN A 10 -20.01 -31.20 -27.52
N THR A 11 -20.72 -31.03 -28.61
CA THR A 11 -20.38 -29.97 -29.57
C THR A 11 -20.66 -28.62 -28.91
N PRO A 12 -19.63 -27.76 -28.72
CA PRO A 12 -19.90 -26.41 -28.23
C PRO A 12 -20.70 -25.68 -29.32
N THR A 13 -21.96 -25.39 -29.02
CA THR A 13 -22.74 -24.43 -29.75
C THR A 13 -21.89 -23.18 -29.98
N ASN A 14 -21.76 -22.81 -31.23
CA ASN A 14 -21.14 -21.62 -31.75
C ASN A 14 -21.70 -20.39 -31.00
N ALA A 15 -21.13 -20.10 -29.80
CA ALA A 15 -21.36 -18.84 -29.13
C ALA A 15 -20.75 -17.77 -30.04
N SER A 16 -21.61 -17.08 -30.77
CA SER A 16 -21.35 -15.90 -31.54
C SER A 16 -20.26 -15.09 -30.85
N ARG A 17 -19.10 -14.99 -31.52
CA ARG A 17 -18.09 -13.98 -31.21
C ARG A 17 -18.74 -12.63 -31.41
N GLU A 18 -19.37 -12.10 -30.37
CA GLU A 18 -19.69 -10.68 -30.36
C GLU A 18 -18.39 -9.92 -30.64
N PRO A 19 -18.39 -8.99 -31.61
CA PRO A 19 -17.23 -8.17 -31.88
C PRO A 19 -16.87 -7.45 -30.57
N LEU A 20 -15.58 -7.33 -30.30
CA LEU A 20 -15.00 -6.49 -29.22
C LEU A 20 -15.49 -5.05 -29.42
N ALA A 21 -16.77 -4.84 -29.19
CA ALA A 21 -17.39 -3.52 -29.12
C ALA A 21 -16.62 -2.76 -28.03
N LYS A 22 -16.05 -1.64 -28.39
CA LYS A 22 -15.40 -0.61 -27.58
C LYS A 22 -15.94 -0.65 -26.16
N GLN A 23 -15.33 -1.44 -25.27
CA GLN A 23 -15.64 -1.38 -23.85
C GLN A 23 -15.29 0.04 -23.42
N ARG A 24 -16.31 0.89 -23.35
CA ARG A 24 -16.20 2.19 -22.69
C ARG A 24 -15.62 1.91 -21.32
N PHE A 25 -14.54 2.58 -20.99
CA PHE A 25 -13.85 2.46 -19.70
C PHE A 25 -14.84 2.87 -18.60
N SER A 26 -15.62 1.91 -18.13
CA SER A 26 -16.54 2.08 -17.01
C SER A 26 -15.77 1.81 -15.73
N LEU A 27 -15.83 2.72 -14.77
CA LEU A 27 -15.18 2.56 -13.45
C LEU A 27 -15.71 1.33 -12.69
N LEU A 28 -16.90 0.85 -13.04
CA LEU A 28 -17.50 -0.34 -12.45
C LEU A 28 -17.73 -1.41 -13.53
N PRO A 29 -17.51 -2.70 -13.22
CA PRO A 29 -17.94 -3.80 -14.08
C PRO A 29 -19.45 -3.78 -14.27
N ALA A 30 -19.94 -4.24 -15.43
CA ALA A 30 -21.37 -4.44 -15.66
C ALA A 30 -21.88 -5.48 -14.65
N GLY A 31 -22.88 -5.12 -13.84
CA GLY A 31 -23.42 -6.00 -12.78
C GLY A 31 -22.78 -5.85 -11.40
N ALA A 32 -21.86 -4.90 -11.20
CA ALA A 32 -21.34 -4.58 -9.88
C ALA A 32 -22.47 -4.04 -8.97
N ARG A 33 -22.53 -4.53 -7.73
CA ARG A 33 -23.47 -4.03 -6.72
C ARG A 33 -23.14 -2.57 -6.36
N PRO A 34 -24.13 -1.76 -5.93
CA PRO A 34 -23.90 -0.36 -5.49
C PRO A 34 -22.82 -0.23 -4.40
N ALA A 35 -22.64 -1.27 -3.58
CA ALA A 35 -21.59 -1.32 -2.56
C ALA A 35 -20.18 -1.12 -3.15
N ALA A 36 -19.89 -1.63 -4.36
CA ALA A 36 -18.61 -1.44 -5.01
C ALA A 36 -18.29 0.04 -5.28
N ALA A 37 -19.29 0.83 -5.72
CA ALA A 37 -19.13 2.26 -5.93
C ALA A 37 -18.81 3.00 -4.63
N LEU A 38 -19.54 2.66 -3.55
CA LEU A 38 -19.32 3.25 -2.22
C LEU A 38 -17.90 2.97 -1.71
N LEU A 39 -17.42 1.73 -1.89
CA LEU A 39 -16.08 1.31 -1.47
C LEU A 39 -14.98 1.97 -2.30
N LEU A 40 -15.14 2.07 -3.63
CA LEU A 40 -14.17 2.77 -4.49
C LEU A 40 -14.10 4.26 -4.16
N THR A 41 -15.25 4.90 -3.90
CA THR A 41 -15.29 6.32 -3.50
C THR A 41 -14.64 6.52 -2.13
N SER A 42 -14.94 5.66 -1.15
CA SER A 42 -14.30 5.69 0.18
C SER A 42 -12.79 5.48 0.07
N ARG A 43 -12.35 4.54 -0.77
CA ARG A 43 -10.91 4.35 -1.05
C ARG A 43 -10.28 5.62 -1.60
N GLY A 44 -10.94 6.31 -2.52
CA GLY A 44 -10.47 7.58 -3.07
C GLY A 44 -10.31 8.65 -1.98
N LEU A 45 -11.34 8.88 -1.16
CA LEU A 45 -11.29 9.87 -0.07
C LEU A 45 -10.13 9.59 0.89
N ARG A 46 -9.98 8.35 1.33
CA ARG A 46 -8.91 7.96 2.25
C ARG A 46 -7.55 8.04 1.60
N ALA A 47 -7.40 7.59 0.35
CA ALA A 47 -6.14 7.68 -0.37
C ALA A 47 -5.66 9.13 -0.57
N PHE A 48 -6.59 10.06 -0.85
CA PHE A 48 -6.27 11.48 -0.88
C PHE A 48 -5.73 11.95 0.47
N GLY A 49 -6.43 11.62 1.57
CA GLY A 49 -5.99 11.95 2.92
C GLY A 49 -4.63 11.35 3.27
N ASP A 50 -4.41 10.07 2.96
CA ASP A 50 -3.14 9.36 3.21
C ASP A 50 -1.99 10.00 2.42
N GLY A 51 -2.19 10.32 1.14
CA GLY A 51 -1.20 11.01 0.31
C GLY A 51 -0.84 12.39 0.85
N LEU A 52 -1.86 13.16 1.27
CA LEU A 52 -1.69 14.48 1.87
C LEU A 52 -0.89 14.40 3.17
N VAL A 53 -1.34 13.61 4.14
CA VAL A 53 -0.74 13.58 5.48
C VAL A 53 0.63 12.90 5.51
N SER A 54 0.92 11.98 4.59
CA SER A 54 2.23 11.34 4.52
C SER A 54 3.39 12.34 4.29
N LEU A 55 3.13 13.45 3.59
CA LEU A 55 4.10 14.52 3.38
C LEU A 55 4.02 15.60 4.45
N LEU A 56 2.82 15.92 4.92
CA LEU A 56 2.62 16.99 5.90
C LEU A 56 3.04 16.58 7.30
N LEU A 57 2.93 15.28 7.65
CA LEU A 57 3.27 14.78 8.98
C LEU A 57 4.68 15.18 9.43
N PRO A 58 5.77 14.88 8.68
CA PRO A 58 7.12 15.25 9.12
C PRO A 58 7.31 16.76 9.17
N ALA A 59 6.73 17.53 8.25
CA ALA A 59 6.79 18.98 8.26
C ALA A 59 6.08 19.56 9.49
N TYR A 60 4.89 19.07 9.80
CA TYR A 60 4.14 19.51 10.99
C TYR A 60 4.88 19.22 12.28
N LEU A 61 5.39 17.99 12.45
CA LEU A 61 6.13 17.60 13.64
C LEU A 61 7.43 18.42 13.80
N ALA A 62 8.08 18.79 12.69
CA ALA A 62 9.23 19.68 12.69
C ALA A 62 8.85 21.12 13.15
N THR A 63 7.66 21.64 12.75
CA THR A 63 7.17 22.96 13.23
C THR A 63 6.83 22.95 14.72
N LEU A 64 6.53 21.79 15.31
CA LEU A 64 6.38 21.60 16.76
C LEU A 64 7.71 21.48 17.50
N GLY A 65 8.86 21.57 16.80
CA GLY A 65 10.20 21.45 17.37
C GLY A 65 10.63 20.01 17.64
N PHE A 66 9.99 19.01 17.05
CA PHE A 66 10.39 17.62 17.24
C PHE A 66 11.62 17.30 16.39
N SER A 67 12.59 16.64 17.02
CA SER A 67 13.78 16.15 16.33
C SER A 67 13.41 15.04 15.32
N PRO A 68 14.26 14.79 14.29
CA PRO A 68 14.05 13.68 13.35
C PRO A 68 13.89 12.33 14.04
N PHE A 69 14.56 12.11 15.16
CA PHE A 69 14.38 10.92 16.00
C PHE A 69 12.93 10.78 16.50
N LYS A 70 12.37 11.86 17.10
CA LYS A 70 10.97 11.86 17.57
C LYS A 70 9.98 11.66 16.42
N ILE A 71 10.26 12.22 15.25
CA ILE A 71 9.45 12.00 14.04
C ILE A 71 9.52 10.52 13.62
N GLY A 72 10.69 9.91 13.65
CA GLY A 72 10.85 8.47 13.38
C GLY A 72 10.12 7.60 14.39
N VAL A 73 10.14 7.93 15.68
CA VAL A 73 9.37 7.23 16.73
C VAL A 73 7.87 7.30 16.48
N LEU A 74 7.34 8.50 16.16
CA LEU A 74 5.94 8.68 15.81
C LEU A 74 5.55 7.88 14.56
N THR A 75 6.41 7.86 13.54
CA THR A 75 6.21 7.06 12.33
C THR A 75 6.20 5.56 12.64
N THR A 76 7.11 5.09 13.49
CA THR A 76 7.12 3.70 13.99
C THR A 76 5.83 3.38 14.74
N ALA A 77 5.40 4.26 15.65
CA ALA A 77 4.16 4.06 16.41
C ALA A 77 2.94 3.95 15.49
N THR A 78 2.87 4.78 14.46
CA THR A 78 1.78 4.75 13.46
C THR A 78 1.73 3.41 12.70
N LEU A 79 2.86 2.93 12.22
CA LEU A 79 2.93 1.66 11.49
C LEU A 79 2.69 0.45 12.41
N ALA A 80 3.26 0.46 13.61
CA ALA A 80 3.05 -0.59 14.60
C ALA A 80 1.58 -0.63 15.06
N GLY A 81 0.97 0.52 15.29
CA GLY A 81 -0.44 0.64 15.63
C GLY A 81 -1.36 0.15 14.52
N SER A 82 -1.06 0.52 13.26
CA SER A 82 -1.80 0.00 12.10
C SER A 82 -1.71 -1.52 11.96
N ALA A 83 -0.53 -2.10 12.21
CA ALA A 83 -0.34 -3.55 12.24
C ALA A 83 -1.14 -4.19 13.38
N ALA A 84 -1.09 -3.61 14.60
CA ALA A 84 -1.83 -4.08 15.75
C ALA A 84 -3.36 -4.01 15.54
N LEU A 85 -3.86 -2.89 14.99
CA LEU A 85 -5.28 -2.73 14.64
C LEU A 85 -5.73 -3.77 13.61
N THR A 86 -4.93 -3.99 12.57
CA THR A 86 -5.23 -4.99 11.53
C THR A 86 -5.30 -6.40 12.12
N LEU A 87 -4.38 -6.76 13.02
CA LEU A 87 -4.41 -8.03 13.74
C LEU A 87 -5.63 -8.14 14.66
N THR A 88 -5.91 -7.10 15.45
CA THR A 88 -7.07 -7.06 16.36
C THR A 88 -8.36 -7.25 15.58
N VAL A 89 -8.52 -6.53 14.46
CA VAL A 89 -9.69 -6.71 13.58
C VAL A 89 -9.76 -8.15 13.05
N GLY A 90 -8.64 -8.76 12.66
CA GLY A 90 -8.60 -10.16 12.24
C GLY A 90 -9.14 -11.12 13.32
N PHE A 91 -8.84 -10.87 14.60
CA PHE A 91 -9.34 -11.69 15.72
C PHE A 91 -10.80 -11.41 16.10
N VAL A 92 -11.25 -10.16 16.00
CA VAL A 92 -12.62 -9.79 16.44
C VAL A 92 -13.64 -9.75 15.29
N ALA A 93 -13.20 -9.89 14.03
CA ALA A 93 -14.07 -9.77 12.87
C ALA A 93 -15.25 -10.76 12.85
N HIS A 94 -15.12 -11.88 13.55
CA HIS A 94 -16.21 -12.86 13.68
C HIS A 94 -17.32 -12.45 14.67
N HIS A 95 -17.08 -11.43 15.48
CA HIS A 95 -18.07 -10.92 16.45
C HIS A 95 -18.83 -9.68 15.95
N PHE A 96 -18.28 -8.97 14.96
CA PHE A 96 -18.82 -7.70 14.49
C PHE A 96 -19.07 -7.71 12.98
N SER A 97 -20.10 -6.99 12.53
CA SER A 97 -20.30 -6.84 11.08
C SER A 97 -19.15 -6.04 10.44
N ARG A 98 -18.80 -6.37 9.20
CA ARG A 98 -17.75 -5.64 8.44
C ARG A 98 -18.07 -4.15 8.33
N ARG A 99 -19.36 -3.81 8.17
CA ARG A 99 -19.85 -2.44 8.16
C ARG A 99 -19.54 -1.72 9.48
N SER A 100 -19.83 -2.35 10.64
CA SER A 100 -19.56 -1.76 11.96
C SER A 100 -18.06 -1.51 12.16
N LEU A 101 -17.20 -2.44 11.74
CA LEU A 101 -15.74 -2.28 11.82
C LEU A 101 -15.23 -1.15 10.90
N LEU A 102 -15.77 -1.01 9.69
CA LEU A 102 -15.44 0.11 8.78
C LEU A 102 -15.91 1.45 9.35
N ILE A 103 -17.08 1.51 9.95
CA ILE A 103 -17.60 2.70 10.65
C ILE A 103 -16.67 3.07 11.81
N ALA A 104 -16.28 2.11 12.66
CA ALA A 104 -15.37 2.34 13.78
C ALA A 104 -14.00 2.86 13.30
N ALA A 105 -13.45 2.28 12.23
CA ALA A 105 -12.21 2.74 11.63
C ALA A 105 -12.33 4.17 11.05
N ALA A 106 -13.48 4.53 10.45
CA ALA A 106 -13.71 5.89 9.95
C ALA A 106 -13.87 6.89 11.10
N VAL A 107 -14.55 6.54 12.18
CA VAL A 107 -14.60 7.37 13.41
C VAL A 107 -13.19 7.57 13.96
N LEU A 108 -12.39 6.51 14.01
CA LEU A 108 -11.00 6.61 14.45
C LEU A 108 -10.17 7.53 13.53
N MET A 109 -10.42 7.53 12.21
CA MET A 109 -9.80 8.48 11.27
C MET A 109 -10.16 9.93 11.61
N VAL A 110 -11.43 10.22 11.91
CA VAL A 110 -11.88 11.56 12.34
C VAL A 110 -11.17 11.99 13.62
N VAL A 111 -11.15 11.11 14.63
CA VAL A 111 -10.49 11.40 15.90
C VAL A 111 -9.00 11.63 15.71
N THR A 112 -8.35 10.80 14.90
CA THR A 112 -6.91 10.92 14.62
C THR A 112 -6.57 12.25 13.97
N GLY A 113 -7.28 12.64 12.89
CA GLY A 113 -7.05 13.92 12.22
C GLY A 113 -7.29 15.12 13.12
N SER A 114 -8.38 15.10 13.90
CA SER A 114 -8.71 16.16 14.87
C SER A 114 -7.66 16.26 15.97
N ALA A 115 -7.19 15.11 16.49
CA ALA A 115 -6.18 15.10 17.54
C ALA A 115 -4.83 15.64 17.02
N PHE A 116 -4.38 15.28 15.82
CA PHE A 116 -3.16 15.86 15.24
C PHE A 116 -3.28 17.37 14.97
N ALA A 117 -4.48 17.87 14.68
CA ALA A 117 -4.69 19.32 14.52
C ALA A 117 -4.64 20.09 15.84
N LEU A 118 -5.09 19.50 16.94
CA LEU A 118 -5.31 20.19 18.22
C LEU A 118 -4.20 19.92 19.26
N VAL A 119 -3.62 18.72 19.25
CA VAL A 119 -2.62 18.29 20.22
C VAL A 119 -1.21 18.60 19.68
N GLN A 120 -0.33 19.11 20.55
CA GLN A 120 1.02 19.51 20.17
C GLN A 120 2.13 18.81 20.99
N ASP A 121 1.74 18.15 22.10
CA ASP A 121 2.68 17.46 22.97
C ASP A 121 3.05 16.07 22.44
N PHE A 122 4.31 15.69 22.61
CA PHE A 122 4.85 14.45 22.07
C PHE A 122 4.11 13.19 22.55
N TRP A 123 3.90 13.05 23.85
CA TRP A 123 3.33 11.82 24.42
C TRP A 123 1.88 11.55 24.03
N PRO A 124 0.97 12.55 24.09
CA PRO A 124 -0.38 12.38 23.57
C PRO A 124 -0.38 12.10 22.07
N LEU A 125 0.46 12.79 21.26
CA LEU A 125 0.59 12.51 19.82
C LEU A 125 1.12 11.11 19.54
N LEU A 126 2.02 10.59 20.38
CA LEU A 126 2.53 9.22 20.27
C LEU A 126 1.41 8.20 20.47
N LEU A 127 0.55 8.43 21.47
CA LEU A 127 -0.63 7.58 21.71
C LEU A 127 -1.60 7.65 20.51
N VAL A 128 -1.90 8.85 20.03
CA VAL A 128 -2.78 9.06 18.86
C VAL A 128 -2.18 8.41 17.60
N ALA A 129 -0.87 8.51 17.41
CA ALA A 129 -0.16 7.87 16.31
C ALA A 129 -0.28 6.34 16.37
N PHE A 130 -0.15 5.75 17.55
CA PHE A 130 -0.25 4.30 17.74
C PHE A 130 -1.68 3.78 17.57
N VAL A 131 -2.67 4.45 18.16
CA VAL A 131 -4.08 3.99 18.10
C VAL A 131 -4.75 4.40 16.79
N GLY A 132 -4.29 5.45 16.15
CA GLY A 132 -4.91 6.11 15.01
C GLY A 132 -4.77 5.37 13.68
N THR A 133 -5.27 6.02 12.64
CA THR A 133 -5.33 5.48 11.27
C THR A 133 -4.44 6.22 10.29
N LEU A 134 -3.55 7.12 10.75
CA LEU A 134 -2.62 7.80 9.86
C LEU A 134 -1.76 6.80 9.08
N ASN A 135 -1.48 7.12 7.82
CA ASN A 135 -0.61 6.29 6.99
C ASN A 135 0.61 7.09 6.50
N PRO A 136 1.76 6.98 7.18
CA PRO A 136 2.98 7.72 6.83
C PRO A 136 3.65 7.19 5.56
N SER A 137 3.24 6.04 5.06
CA SER A 137 3.81 5.41 3.87
C SER A 137 3.00 5.68 2.58
N SER A 138 1.79 6.21 2.69
CA SER A 138 0.82 6.34 1.57
C SER A 138 0.59 5.03 0.80
N GLY A 139 0.89 3.90 1.44
CA GLY A 139 0.74 2.55 0.89
C GLY A 139 -0.50 1.83 1.42
N ASP A 140 -0.57 0.54 1.15
CA ASP A 140 -1.70 -0.32 1.53
C ASP A 140 -1.63 -0.85 2.98
N VAL A 141 -0.91 -0.18 3.88
CA VAL A 141 -0.86 -0.55 5.31
C VAL A 141 -1.98 0.18 6.04
N SER A 142 -3.14 -0.48 6.16
CA SER A 142 -4.31 0.15 6.78
C SER A 142 -5.31 -0.91 7.24
N VAL A 143 -5.95 -0.68 8.38
CA VAL A 143 -7.04 -1.50 8.91
C VAL A 143 -8.24 -1.61 7.94
N PHE A 144 -8.44 -0.62 7.11
CA PHE A 144 -9.51 -0.59 6.11
C PHE A 144 -9.33 -1.64 5.00
N LEU A 145 -8.07 -1.89 4.59
CA LEU A 145 -7.77 -2.71 3.43
C LEU A 145 -8.38 -4.12 3.50
N PRO A 146 -8.15 -4.92 4.54
CA PRO A 146 -8.72 -6.27 4.62
C PRO A 146 -10.26 -6.25 4.70
N LEU A 147 -10.86 -5.26 5.39
CA LEU A 147 -12.30 -5.11 5.52
C LEU A 147 -12.97 -4.74 4.18
N GLU A 148 -12.41 -3.76 3.47
CA GLU A 148 -12.93 -3.35 2.17
C GLU A 148 -12.72 -4.43 1.11
N HIS A 149 -11.57 -5.12 1.09
CA HIS A 149 -11.33 -6.22 0.17
C HIS A 149 -12.34 -7.36 0.36
N ALA A 150 -12.63 -7.71 1.62
CA ALA A 150 -13.63 -8.72 1.92
C ALA A 150 -15.02 -8.31 1.40
N GLN A 151 -15.43 -7.05 1.58
CA GLN A 151 -16.70 -6.53 1.11
C GLN A 151 -16.76 -6.39 -0.43
N LEU A 152 -15.65 -5.97 -1.06
CA LEU A 152 -15.52 -5.89 -2.52
C LEU A 152 -15.65 -7.25 -3.18
N ALA A 153 -15.07 -8.30 -2.58
CA ALA A 153 -15.16 -9.66 -3.11
C ALA A 153 -16.59 -10.16 -3.24
N HIS A 154 -17.49 -9.72 -2.34
CA HIS A 154 -18.93 -10.05 -2.39
C HIS A 154 -19.74 -9.15 -3.34
N SER A 155 -19.15 -8.05 -3.83
CA SER A 155 -19.86 -7.06 -4.65
C SER A 155 -19.90 -7.37 -6.14
N VAL A 156 -19.16 -8.40 -6.59
CA VAL A 156 -19.06 -8.80 -8.01
C VAL A 156 -18.92 -10.31 -8.14
N THR A 157 -19.13 -10.81 -9.37
CA THR A 157 -18.88 -12.21 -9.73
C THR A 157 -17.38 -12.51 -9.72
N ASP A 158 -16.99 -13.80 -9.59
CA ASP A 158 -15.58 -14.23 -9.60
C ASP A 158 -14.82 -13.76 -10.84
N ARG A 159 -15.51 -13.70 -11.99
CA ARG A 159 -14.94 -13.23 -13.26
C ARG A 159 -14.48 -11.77 -13.21
N ASP A 160 -15.22 -10.91 -12.51
CA ASP A 160 -14.97 -9.47 -12.47
C ASP A 160 -14.15 -9.04 -11.24
N ARG A 161 -13.92 -9.96 -10.29
CA ARG A 161 -13.23 -9.69 -9.03
C ARG A 161 -11.84 -9.12 -9.25
N THR A 162 -11.03 -9.73 -10.10
CA THR A 162 -9.66 -9.26 -10.39
C THR A 162 -9.66 -7.85 -10.99
N ALA A 163 -10.60 -7.56 -11.89
CA ALA A 163 -10.73 -6.23 -12.49
C ALA A 163 -11.15 -5.16 -11.47
N LEU A 164 -12.02 -5.52 -10.52
CA LEU A 164 -12.46 -4.61 -9.46
C LEU A 164 -11.32 -4.29 -8.47
N PHE A 165 -10.54 -5.30 -8.05
CA PHE A 165 -9.37 -5.09 -7.19
C PHE A 165 -8.29 -4.25 -7.88
N ALA A 166 -8.05 -4.46 -9.18
CA ALA A 166 -7.12 -3.63 -9.94
C ALA A 166 -7.56 -2.15 -9.96
N ARG A 167 -8.86 -1.88 -10.13
CA ARG A 167 -9.42 -0.52 -10.08
C ARG A 167 -9.31 0.10 -8.69
N TYR A 168 -9.57 -0.68 -7.65
CA TYR A 168 -9.39 -0.25 -6.26
C TYR A 168 -7.95 0.20 -5.98
N SER A 169 -6.96 -0.59 -6.40
CA SER A 169 -5.54 -0.25 -6.25
C SER A 169 -5.15 0.96 -7.10
N LEU A 170 -5.63 1.04 -8.33
CA LEU A 170 -5.36 2.17 -9.23
C LEU A 170 -5.92 3.48 -8.67
N ILE A 171 -7.18 3.48 -8.20
CA ILE A 171 -7.80 4.64 -7.53
C ILE A 171 -6.98 5.04 -6.32
N GLY A 172 -6.58 4.08 -5.47
CA GLY A 172 -5.75 4.34 -4.31
C GLY A 172 -4.44 5.03 -4.66
N SER A 173 -3.74 4.54 -5.67
CA SER A 173 -2.45 5.09 -6.09
C SER A 173 -2.58 6.46 -6.75
N VAL A 174 -3.51 6.62 -7.69
CA VAL A 174 -3.68 7.89 -8.44
C VAL A 174 -4.21 8.99 -7.53
N VAL A 175 -5.26 8.70 -6.74
CA VAL A 175 -5.85 9.70 -5.84
C VAL A 175 -4.91 10.01 -4.66
N GLY A 176 -4.14 9.03 -4.19
CA GLY A 176 -3.06 9.26 -3.22
C GLY A 176 -1.97 10.19 -3.76
N ALA A 177 -1.59 10.04 -5.04
CA ALA A 177 -0.66 10.95 -5.70
C ALA A 177 -1.23 12.39 -5.75
N VAL A 178 -2.53 12.56 -6.07
CA VAL A 178 -3.21 13.86 -6.03
C VAL A 178 -3.21 14.43 -4.60
N GLY A 179 -3.43 13.60 -3.58
CA GLY A 179 -3.30 13.98 -2.17
C GLY A 179 -1.89 14.48 -1.82
N ALA A 180 -0.86 13.81 -2.33
CA ALA A 180 0.53 14.27 -2.15
C ALA A 180 0.77 15.63 -2.81
N LEU A 181 0.22 15.88 -4.01
CA LEU A 181 0.30 17.19 -4.66
C LEU A 181 -0.40 18.28 -3.83
N ALA A 182 -1.53 17.95 -3.20
CA ALA A 182 -2.28 18.88 -2.33
C ALA A 182 -1.50 19.24 -1.05
N ALA A 183 -0.39 18.56 -0.73
CA ALA A 183 0.51 18.96 0.37
C ALA A 183 1.13 20.36 0.17
N GLY A 184 1.08 20.93 -1.03
CA GLY A 184 1.45 22.31 -1.29
C GLY A 184 0.43 23.37 -0.83
N VAL A 185 -0.79 22.96 -0.46
CA VAL A 185 -1.86 23.90 -0.05
C VAL A 185 -1.48 24.79 1.14
N PRO A 186 -0.83 24.32 2.21
CA PRO A 186 -0.37 25.17 3.30
C PRO A 186 0.57 26.31 2.83
N ASP A 187 1.48 26.05 1.89
CA ASP A 187 2.34 27.07 1.29
C ASP A 187 1.51 28.16 0.55
N LEU A 188 0.50 27.73 -0.19
CA LEU A 188 -0.43 28.63 -0.91
C LEU A 188 -1.26 29.48 0.07
N LEU A 189 -1.80 28.88 1.13
CA LEU A 189 -2.57 29.59 2.16
C LEU A 189 -1.71 30.64 2.87
N ARG A 190 -0.44 30.34 3.10
CA ARG A 190 0.51 31.32 3.64
C ARG A 190 0.69 32.52 2.70
N GLN A 191 0.85 32.26 1.39
CA GLN A 191 1.08 33.34 0.40
C GLN A 191 -0.16 34.18 0.13
N ILE A 192 -1.36 33.58 0.05
CA ILE A 192 -2.58 34.26 -0.37
C ILE A 192 -3.31 34.91 0.82
N VAL A 193 -3.40 34.19 1.94
CA VAL A 193 -4.22 34.59 3.11
C VAL A 193 -3.35 35.08 4.27
N GLY A 194 -2.02 34.90 4.21
CA GLY A 194 -1.10 35.30 5.28
C GLY A 194 -1.15 34.39 6.52
N LEU A 195 -1.73 33.18 6.40
CA LEU A 195 -1.77 32.21 7.51
C LEU A 195 -0.37 31.73 7.86
N ASP A 196 -0.13 31.52 9.16
CA ASP A 196 1.09 30.86 9.59
C ASP A 196 1.14 29.41 9.06
N ILE A 197 2.35 28.92 8.72
CA ILE A 197 2.54 27.57 8.16
C ILE A 197 1.98 26.47 9.08
N LYS A 198 2.12 26.65 10.41
CA LYS A 198 1.57 25.73 11.40
C LYS A 198 0.05 25.65 11.33
N GLN A 199 -0.62 26.80 11.17
CA GLN A 199 -2.08 26.85 11.02
C GLN A 199 -2.53 26.16 9.72
N GLY A 200 -1.81 26.40 8.61
CA GLY A 200 -2.05 25.71 7.34
C GLY A 200 -1.94 24.19 7.46
N LEU A 201 -0.95 23.70 8.20
CA LEU A 201 -0.76 22.27 8.48
C LEU A 201 -1.87 21.71 9.37
N GLN A 202 -2.31 22.45 10.41
CA GLN A 202 -3.44 22.05 11.25
C GLN A 202 -4.74 21.95 10.46
N ILE A 203 -5.00 22.90 9.55
CA ILE A 203 -6.15 22.86 8.63
C ILE A 203 -6.10 21.60 7.75
N ALA A 204 -4.93 21.21 7.28
CA ALA A 204 -4.78 19.98 6.49
C ALA A 204 -5.08 18.71 7.30
N PHE A 205 -4.73 18.66 8.59
CA PHE A 205 -5.16 17.55 9.46
C PHE A 205 -6.67 17.56 9.75
N LEU A 206 -7.30 18.75 9.86
CA LEU A 206 -8.76 18.84 9.93
C LEU A 206 -9.42 18.39 8.62
N LEU A 207 -8.82 18.70 7.46
CA LEU A 207 -9.28 18.16 6.18
C LEU A 207 -9.21 16.62 6.17
N TYR A 208 -8.13 16.02 6.70
CA TYR A 208 -8.05 14.57 6.86
C TYR A 208 -9.20 14.03 7.73
N ALA A 209 -9.51 14.68 8.86
CA ALA A 209 -10.66 14.33 9.69
C ALA A 209 -11.99 14.46 8.91
N PHE A 210 -12.17 15.53 8.13
CA PHE A 210 -13.36 15.73 7.30
C PHE A 210 -13.52 14.66 6.23
N LEU A 211 -12.43 14.22 5.59
CA LEU A 211 -12.45 13.07 4.68
C LEU A 211 -12.87 11.78 5.40
N GLY A 212 -12.47 11.63 6.66
CA GLY A 212 -12.94 10.56 7.55
C GLY A 212 -14.45 10.60 7.77
N VAL A 213 -15.04 11.79 7.94
CA VAL A 213 -16.51 11.96 7.99
C VAL A 213 -17.14 11.53 6.66
N GLY A 214 -16.56 11.92 5.52
CA GLY A 214 -17.02 11.47 4.21
C GLY A 214 -17.02 9.94 4.08
N ALA A 215 -15.93 9.29 4.48
CA ALA A 215 -15.83 7.82 4.50
C ALA A 215 -16.87 7.19 5.44
N LEU A 216 -17.08 7.76 6.64
CA LEU A 216 -18.09 7.33 7.61
C LEU A 216 -19.50 7.36 7.00
N LEU A 217 -19.87 8.44 6.31
CA LEU A 217 -21.17 8.58 5.67
C LEU A 217 -21.38 7.58 4.54
N LEU A 218 -20.32 7.25 3.79
CA LEU A 218 -20.36 6.21 2.75
C LEU A 218 -20.54 4.81 3.37
N TYR A 219 -19.78 4.48 4.43
CA TYR A 219 -19.89 3.18 5.09
C TYR A 219 -21.24 2.97 5.77
N ARG A 220 -21.90 4.03 6.26
CA ARG A 220 -23.27 3.95 6.79
C ARG A 220 -24.30 3.49 5.74
N LYS A 221 -24.02 3.71 4.46
CA LYS A 221 -24.91 3.28 3.34
C LYS A 221 -24.65 1.82 2.92
N LEU A 222 -23.60 1.16 3.41
CA LEU A 222 -23.35 -0.25 3.15
C LEU A 222 -24.43 -1.09 3.84
N GLN A 223 -24.83 -2.17 3.20
CA GLN A 223 -25.73 -3.15 3.80
C GLN A 223 -24.92 -4.02 4.80
N ASP A 224 -25.54 -4.39 5.91
CA ASP A 224 -25.01 -5.39 6.81
C ASP A 224 -25.14 -6.77 6.15
N GLU A 225 -24.06 -7.30 5.62
CA GLU A 225 -24.02 -8.69 5.19
C GLU A 225 -23.65 -9.56 6.39
N PRO A 226 -24.40 -10.65 6.63
CA PRO A 226 -24.04 -11.65 7.65
C PRO A 226 -22.62 -12.16 7.37
N LEU A 227 -21.84 -12.36 8.42
CA LEU A 227 -20.56 -13.08 8.29
C LEU A 227 -20.88 -14.49 7.82
N ASP A 228 -20.45 -14.85 6.62
CA ASP A 228 -20.56 -16.22 6.14
C ASP A 228 -19.80 -17.13 7.12
N ALA A 229 -20.53 -17.88 7.93
CA ALA A 229 -19.98 -18.91 8.80
C ALA A 229 -19.29 -20.06 8.01
N SER A 230 -19.44 -20.06 6.69
CA SER A 230 -18.79 -20.98 5.75
C SER A 230 -17.42 -20.51 5.27
N ALA A 231 -16.77 -19.56 5.98
CA ALA A 231 -15.36 -19.27 5.72
C ALA A 231 -14.60 -20.61 5.76
N VAL A 232 -14.16 -21.05 4.58
CA VAL A 232 -13.37 -22.27 4.39
C VAL A 232 -12.37 -22.37 5.54
N GLN A 233 -12.49 -23.40 6.39
CA GLN A 233 -11.55 -23.61 7.47
C GLN A 233 -10.17 -23.63 6.85
N ALA A 234 -9.38 -22.59 7.13
CA ALA A 234 -8.03 -22.50 6.64
C ALA A 234 -7.23 -23.68 7.19
N GLU A 235 -6.71 -24.49 6.31
CA GLU A 235 -5.82 -25.58 6.72
C GLU A 235 -4.53 -24.99 7.30
N PRO A 236 -4.04 -25.51 8.43
CA PRO A 236 -2.77 -25.06 8.98
C PRO A 236 -1.63 -25.40 8.00
N LEU A 237 -0.63 -24.55 7.93
CA LEU A 237 0.57 -24.74 7.11
C LEU A 237 1.30 -26.04 7.50
N ARG A 238 1.27 -27.03 6.64
CA ARG A 238 1.99 -28.31 6.80
C ARG A 238 2.90 -28.60 5.62
N LYS A 239 2.33 -28.71 4.42
CA LYS A 239 3.07 -29.08 3.19
C LYS A 239 3.97 -27.95 2.68
N SER A 240 3.48 -26.71 2.72
CA SER A 240 4.19 -25.53 2.20
C SER A 240 4.95 -24.75 3.29
N ARG A 241 5.02 -25.27 4.52
CA ARG A 241 5.55 -24.54 5.71
C ARG A 241 6.94 -23.95 5.48
N THR A 242 7.89 -24.70 5.01
CA THR A 242 9.27 -24.25 4.81
C THR A 242 9.34 -23.13 3.76
N ILE A 243 8.65 -23.29 2.63
CA ILE A 243 8.59 -22.28 1.56
C ILE A 243 8.00 -20.99 2.10
N VAL A 244 6.85 -21.09 2.79
CA VAL A 244 6.13 -19.91 3.32
C VAL A 244 6.94 -19.19 4.39
N LEU A 245 7.58 -19.89 5.31
CA LEU A 245 8.42 -19.27 6.35
C LEU A 245 9.66 -18.61 5.75
N THR A 246 10.28 -19.20 4.75
CA THR A 246 11.41 -18.57 4.03
C THR A 246 10.97 -17.30 3.29
N LEU A 247 9.84 -17.35 2.60
CA LEU A 247 9.27 -16.18 1.94
C LEU A 247 8.88 -15.09 2.96
N ALA A 248 8.30 -15.47 4.11
CA ALA A 248 7.98 -14.54 5.18
C ALA A 248 9.22 -13.83 5.72
N ALA A 249 10.33 -14.54 5.91
CA ALA A 249 11.60 -13.95 6.34
C ALA A 249 12.17 -12.98 5.30
N LEU A 250 12.18 -13.38 4.01
CA LEU A 250 12.67 -12.53 2.92
C LEU A 250 11.79 -11.28 2.75
N PHE A 251 10.47 -11.43 2.76
CA PHE A 251 9.55 -10.28 2.65
C PHE A 251 9.61 -9.37 3.87
N SER A 252 9.94 -9.90 5.04
CA SER A 252 10.18 -9.11 6.24
C SER A 252 11.48 -8.30 6.12
N LEU A 253 12.53 -8.86 5.53
CA LEU A 253 13.78 -8.13 5.24
C LEU A 253 13.52 -6.96 4.28
N ASP A 254 12.79 -7.19 3.18
CA ASP A 254 12.40 -6.14 2.24
C ASP A 254 11.55 -5.05 2.91
N ALA A 255 10.57 -5.45 3.73
CA ALA A 255 9.70 -4.52 4.43
C ALA A 255 10.43 -3.71 5.51
N PHE A 256 11.36 -4.33 6.24
CA PHE A 256 12.26 -3.63 7.16
C PHE A 256 13.09 -2.58 6.43
N ALA A 257 13.68 -2.95 5.29
CA ALA A 257 14.39 -2.01 4.43
C ALA A 257 13.49 -0.88 3.93
N GLY A 258 12.24 -1.20 3.55
CA GLY A 258 11.23 -0.23 3.11
C GLY A 258 10.85 0.79 4.19
N GLY A 259 10.82 0.39 5.45
CA GLY A 259 10.51 1.27 6.58
C GLY A 259 11.54 2.37 6.82
N PHE A 260 12.80 2.22 6.38
CA PHE A 260 13.79 3.31 6.40
C PHE A 260 13.43 4.46 5.46
N VAL A 261 12.67 4.19 4.41
CA VAL A 261 12.37 5.13 3.33
C VAL A 261 10.87 5.27 3.08
N VAL A 262 10.06 5.12 4.14
CA VAL A 262 8.64 5.47 4.07
C VAL A 262 8.48 6.91 3.60
N GLN A 263 7.39 7.19 2.91
CA GLN A 263 7.18 8.46 2.22
C GLN A 263 7.43 9.68 3.12
N SER A 264 6.98 9.65 4.38
CA SER A 264 7.17 10.73 5.34
C SER A 264 8.64 10.96 5.69
N LEU A 265 9.45 9.92 5.89
CA LEU A 265 10.87 10.07 6.19
C LEU A 265 11.72 10.45 4.97
N LEU A 266 11.32 9.98 3.79
CA LEU A 266 11.92 10.43 2.55
C LEU A 266 11.64 11.92 2.29
N ALA A 267 10.41 12.38 2.57
CA ALA A 267 10.06 13.80 2.53
C ALA A 267 10.87 14.61 3.55
N LEU A 268 11.00 14.12 4.80
CA LEU A 268 11.83 14.75 5.82
C LEU A 268 13.27 14.91 5.35
N TRP A 269 13.87 13.87 4.77
CA TRP A 269 15.21 13.94 4.22
C TRP A 269 15.34 14.98 3.10
N LEU A 270 14.37 15.05 2.18
CA LEU A 270 14.35 16.06 1.11
C LEU A 270 14.26 17.49 1.68
N PHE A 271 13.44 17.70 2.71
CA PHE A 271 13.36 18.99 3.42
C PHE A 271 14.70 19.37 4.04
N GLN A 272 15.36 18.44 4.74
CA GLN A 272 16.62 18.69 5.43
C GLN A 272 17.80 18.88 4.47
N ARG A 273 17.87 18.08 3.41
CA ARG A 273 19.01 18.06 2.49
C ARG A 273 18.98 19.19 1.48
N PHE A 274 17.79 19.55 0.98
CA PHE A 274 17.62 20.48 -0.14
C PHE A 274 16.77 21.70 0.21
N GLY A 275 16.22 21.81 1.41
CA GLY A 275 15.37 22.94 1.82
C GLY A 275 14.10 23.07 0.97
N LEU A 276 13.53 21.95 0.49
CA LEU A 276 12.38 21.98 -0.40
C LEU A 276 11.13 22.52 0.30
N SER A 277 10.30 23.27 -0.45
CA SER A 277 8.96 23.62 -0.02
C SER A 277 8.03 22.41 -0.03
N LEU A 278 6.91 22.51 0.68
CA LEU A 278 5.86 21.48 0.65
C LEU A 278 5.32 21.28 -0.77
N ALA A 279 5.15 22.38 -1.52
CA ALA A 279 4.66 22.34 -2.90
C ALA A 279 5.62 21.58 -3.84
N ALA A 280 6.94 21.86 -3.77
CA ALA A 280 7.94 21.17 -4.57
C ALA A 280 8.01 19.68 -4.23
N THR A 281 7.99 19.35 -2.93
CA THR A 281 7.99 17.96 -2.47
C THR A 281 6.71 17.25 -2.90
N GLY A 282 5.55 17.90 -2.76
CA GLY A 282 4.27 17.37 -3.24
C GLY A 282 4.27 17.04 -4.73
N ALA A 283 4.85 17.91 -5.56
CA ALA A 283 4.97 17.68 -7.01
C ALA A 283 5.87 16.47 -7.32
N ILE A 284 6.99 16.30 -6.62
CA ILE A 284 7.88 15.13 -6.78
C ILE A 284 7.11 13.85 -6.44
N PHE A 285 6.41 13.82 -5.29
CA PHE A 285 5.68 12.62 -4.87
C PHE A 285 4.42 12.37 -5.71
N PHE A 286 3.80 13.39 -6.29
CA PHE A 286 2.76 13.23 -7.29
C PHE A 286 3.29 12.46 -8.51
N LEU A 287 4.41 12.91 -9.09
CA LEU A 287 5.01 12.25 -10.26
C LEU A 287 5.45 10.81 -9.94
N THR A 288 6.09 10.60 -8.79
CA THR A 288 6.49 9.25 -8.36
C THR A 288 5.28 8.34 -8.15
N GLY A 289 4.19 8.87 -7.59
CA GLY A 289 2.93 8.15 -7.37
C GLY A 289 2.25 7.74 -8.68
N ILE A 290 2.21 8.62 -9.68
CA ILE A 290 1.67 8.33 -11.02
C ILE A 290 2.51 7.26 -11.73
N LEU A 291 3.84 7.36 -11.66
CA LEU A 291 4.72 6.33 -12.23
C LEU A 291 4.54 4.98 -11.54
N SER A 292 4.42 4.97 -10.22
CA SER A 292 4.12 3.76 -9.44
C SER A 292 2.78 3.14 -9.84
N ALA A 293 1.73 3.95 -10.03
CA ALA A 293 0.43 3.47 -10.51
C ALA A 293 0.53 2.83 -11.90
N GLY A 294 1.28 3.44 -12.82
CA GLY A 294 1.53 2.88 -14.16
C GLY A 294 2.32 1.57 -14.12
N SER A 295 3.25 1.44 -13.17
CA SER A 295 4.12 0.25 -13.05
C SER A 295 3.35 -1.04 -12.73
N TYR A 296 2.23 -0.96 -11.99
CA TYR A 296 1.37 -2.13 -11.75
C TYR A 296 0.83 -2.76 -13.03
N LEU A 297 0.47 -1.94 -14.02
CA LEU A 297 -0.05 -2.42 -15.31
C LEU A 297 1.03 -3.12 -16.13
N VAL A 298 2.24 -2.58 -16.10
CA VAL A 298 3.40 -3.11 -16.80
C VAL A 298 3.90 -4.41 -16.17
N ALA A 299 3.83 -4.53 -14.85
CA ALA A 299 4.25 -5.72 -14.09
C ALA A 299 3.57 -7.00 -14.59
N VAL A 300 2.26 -6.94 -14.87
CA VAL A 300 1.49 -8.09 -15.37
C VAL A 300 1.99 -8.57 -16.75
N GLN A 301 2.41 -7.64 -17.62
CA GLN A 301 2.92 -8.00 -18.95
C GLN A 301 4.34 -8.57 -18.87
N ILE A 302 5.18 -8.00 -18.02
CA ILE A 302 6.55 -8.48 -17.80
C ILE A 302 6.53 -9.88 -17.18
N SER A 303 5.69 -10.12 -16.16
CA SER A 303 5.63 -11.40 -15.46
C SER A 303 5.22 -12.57 -16.36
N LYS A 304 4.40 -12.33 -17.38
CA LYS A 304 4.05 -13.32 -18.39
C LYS A 304 5.24 -13.72 -19.28
N ARG A 305 6.22 -12.84 -19.46
CA ARG A 305 7.38 -13.08 -20.34
C ARG A 305 8.56 -13.71 -19.60
N ILE A 306 8.89 -13.21 -18.42
CA ILE A 306 10.10 -13.64 -17.70
C ILE A 306 9.83 -14.43 -16.42
N GLY A 307 8.55 -14.60 -16.03
CA GLY A 307 8.11 -15.28 -14.82
C GLY A 307 8.06 -14.38 -13.60
N LEU A 308 7.39 -14.87 -12.53
CA LEU A 308 7.08 -14.07 -11.33
C LEU A 308 8.34 -13.69 -10.55
N VAL A 309 9.21 -14.67 -10.24
CA VAL A 309 10.44 -14.42 -9.45
C VAL A 309 11.39 -13.49 -10.19
N ASN A 310 11.60 -13.71 -11.48
CA ASN A 310 12.47 -12.84 -12.28
C ASN A 310 11.91 -11.42 -12.38
N THR A 311 10.59 -11.26 -12.49
CA THR A 311 9.96 -9.93 -12.49
C THR A 311 10.22 -9.22 -11.15
N MET A 312 9.97 -9.90 -10.01
CA MET A 312 10.26 -9.32 -8.70
C MET A 312 11.71 -8.82 -8.61
N VAL A 313 12.68 -9.65 -8.97
CA VAL A 313 14.10 -9.32 -8.79
C VAL A 313 14.59 -8.29 -9.82
N PHE A 314 14.35 -8.52 -11.13
CA PHE A 314 14.95 -7.68 -12.16
C PHE A 314 14.30 -6.30 -12.32
N THR A 315 13.12 -6.07 -11.74
CA THR A 315 12.55 -4.71 -11.64
C THR A 315 12.94 -4.05 -10.31
N HIS A 316 13.04 -4.82 -9.22
CA HIS A 316 13.34 -4.30 -7.90
C HIS A 316 14.82 -3.97 -7.70
N LEU A 317 15.74 -4.79 -8.24
CA LEU A 317 17.19 -4.59 -8.12
C LEU A 317 17.67 -3.23 -8.70
N PRO A 318 17.29 -2.80 -9.92
CA PRO A 318 17.63 -1.47 -10.42
C PRO A 318 17.02 -0.35 -9.60
N SER A 319 15.79 -0.54 -9.09
CA SER A 319 15.14 0.41 -8.19
C SER A 319 15.93 0.57 -6.87
N SER A 320 16.43 -0.54 -6.31
CA SER A 320 17.23 -0.57 -5.10
C SER A 320 18.61 0.08 -5.31
N LEU A 321 19.20 -0.11 -6.50
CA LEU A 321 20.44 0.56 -6.89
C LEU A 321 20.25 2.08 -7.01
N CYS A 322 19.14 2.54 -7.60
CA CYS A 322 18.81 3.97 -7.62
C CYS A 322 18.74 4.53 -6.19
N LEU A 323 18.08 3.81 -5.27
CA LEU A 323 17.97 4.24 -3.88
C LEU A 323 19.33 4.35 -3.18
N LEU A 324 20.23 3.40 -3.44
CA LEU A 324 21.60 3.39 -2.89
C LEU A 324 22.44 4.56 -3.43
N LEU A 325 22.22 4.98 -4.68
CA LEU A 325 22.98 6.06 -5.33
C LEU A 325 22.49 7.46 -4.95
N ILE A 326 21.21 7.63 -4.59
CA ILE A 326 20.61 8.94 -4.27
C ILE A 326 21.41 9.77 -3.26
N PRO A 327 21.91 9.24 -2.11
CA PRO A 327 22.64 10.03 -1.13
C PRO A 327 23.94 10.66 -1.65
N PHE A 328 24.53 10.10 -2.69
CA PHE A 328 25.77 10.56 -3.32
C PHE A 328 25.56 11.66 -4.36
N MET A 329 24.31 11.98 -4.69
CA MET A 329 24.02 12.98 -5.73
C MET A 329 24.32 14.40 -5.20
N PRO A 330 25.05 15.21 -6.01
CA PRO A 330 25.48 16.54 -5.58
C PRO A 330 24.34 17.57 -5.61
N SER A 331 23.28 17.32 -6.34
CA SER A 331 22.19 18.28 -6.54
C SER A 331 20.81 17.59 -6.62
N LEU A 332 19.74 18.36 -6.55
CA LEU A 332 18.36 17.88 -6.55
C LEU A 332 17.97 17.22 -7.88
N GLY A 333 18.44 17.72 -9.02
CA GLY A 333 18.04 17.22 -10.35
C GLY A 333 18.27 15.70 -10.49
N PRO A 334 19.50 15.19 -10.32
CA PRO A 334 19.77 13.75 -10.34
C PRO A 334 18.97 12.96 -9.29
N VAL A 335 18.74 13.52 -8.10
CA VAL A 335 17.91 12.88 -7.06
C VAL A 335 16.49 12.65 -7.57
N ILE A 336 15.87 13.66 -8.18
CA ILE A 336 14.53 13.52 -8.78
C ILE A 336 14.52 12.44 -9.86
N VAL A 337 15.51 12.43 -10.76
CA VAL A 337 15.60 11.43 -11.83
C VAL A 337 15.66 10.01 -11.23
N PHE A 338 16.55 9.78 -10.24
CA PHE A 338 16.63 8.47 -9.60
C PHE A 338 15.36 8.09 -8.84
N LEU A 339 14.68 9.05 -8.19
CA LEU A 339 13.38 8.80 -7.54
C LEU A 339 12.29 8.42 -8.54
N LEU A 340 12.26 9.05 -9.73
CA LEU A 340 11.30 8.73 -10.79
C LEU A 340 11.57 7.34 -11.38
N ILE A 341 12.83 7.03 -11.71
CA ILE A 341 13.23 5.70 -12.21
C ILE A 341 12.87 4.63 -11.16
N ARG A 342 13.25 4.87 -9.92
CA ARG A 342 12.92 3.98 -8.80
C ARG A 342 11.41 3.73 -8.72
N SER A 343 10.60 4.78 -8.78
CA SER A 343 9.14 4.67 -8.64
C SER A 343 8.47 3.93 -9.79
N ALA A 344 9.01 4.06 -11.01
CA ALA A 344 8.55 3.32 -12.18
C ALA A 344 8.82 1.80 -12.07
N LEU A 345 9.79 1.38 -11.26
CA LEU A 345 10.23 -0.02 -11.15
C LEU A 345 9.82 -0.69 -9.82
N SER A 346 9.82 0.06 -8.71
CA SER A 346 9.74 -0.50 -7.36
C SER A 346 8.40 -1.16 -7.01
N GLN A 347 7.31 -0.81 -7.68
CA GLN A 347 5.98 -1.32 -7.36
C GLN A 347 5.57 -2.55 -8.20
N MET A 348 6.41 -2.96 -9.15
CA MET A 348 6.13 -4.12 -10.00
C MET A 348 6.20 -5.45 -9.24
N ASP A 349 6.89 -5.49 -8.11
CA ASP A 349 7.01 -6.68 -7.27
C ASP A 349 5.72 -6.98 -6.48
N VAL A 350 4.88 -5.98 -6.18
CA VAL A 350 3.69 -6.15 -5.32
C VAL A 350 2.68 -7.17 -5.88
N PRO A 351 2.18 -7.04 -7.13
CA PRO A 351 1.25 -8.01 -7.69
C PRO A 351 1.92 -9.38 -7.94
N THR A 352 3.19 -9.40 -8.34
CA THR A 352 3.92 -10.64 -8.62
C THR A 352 4.20 -11.42 -7.35
N ARG A 353 4.52 -10.76 -6.25
CA ARG A 353 4.74 -11.35 -4.92
C ARG A 353 3.49 -12.09 -4.42
N THR A 354 2.36 -11.42 -4.44
CA THR A 354 1.08 -12.01 -4.00
C THR A 354 0.71 -13.21 -4.87
N SER A 355 0.83 -13.07 -6.19
CA SER A 355 0.57 -14.16 -7.13
C SER A 355 1.51 -15.35 -6.90
N TYR A 356 2.80 -15.10 -6.65
CA TYR A 356 3.79 -16.15 -6.39
C TYR A 356 3.47 -16.94 -5.13
N VAL A 357 3.17 -16.26 -4.00
CA VAL A 357 2.78 -16.95 -2.76
C VAL A 357 1.58 -17.86 -2.99
N MET A 358 0.53 -17.35 -3.68
CA MET A 358 -0.68 -18.14 -3.94
C MET A 358 -0.45 -19.32 -4.89
N ALA A 359 0.54 -19.23 -5.77
CA ALA A 359 0.85 -20.26 -6.75
C ALA A 359 1.74 -21.40 -6.20
N VAL A 360 2.59 -21.11 -5.19
CA VAL A 360 3.52 -22.12 -4.62
C VAL A 360 2.95 -22.86 -3.41
N VAL A 361 1.75 -22.49 -2.93
CA VAL A 361 1.06 -23.12 -1.80
C VAL A 361 -0.16 -23.91 -2.25
N THR A 362 -0.50 -24.96 -1.49
CA THR A 362 -1.74 -25.73 -1.75
C THR A 362 -2.98 -24.88 -1.50
N PRO A 363 -4.10 -25.10 -2.22
CA PRO A 363 -5.31 -24.28 -2.10
C PRO A 363 -5.81 -24.12 -0.65
N GLY A 364 -5.80 -25.17 0.16
CA GLY A 364 -6.25 -25.13 1.56
C GLY A 364 -5.35 -24.29 2.47
N GLU A 365 -4.04 -24.20 2.17
CA GLU A 365 -3.04 -23.46 2.96
C GLU A 365 -2.91 -21.97 2.56
N ARG A 366 -3.61 -21.50 1.50
CA ARG A 366 -3.45 -20.12 0.96
C ARG A 366 -3.75 -19.04 2.00
N ALA A 367 -4.81 -19.22 2.77
CA ALA A 367 -5.19 -18.22 3.79
C ALA A 367 -4.13 -18.12 4.91
N ALA A 368 -3.63 -19.28 5.36
CA ALA A 368 -2.56 -19.32 6.37
C ALA A 368 -1.25 -18.73 5.82
N ALA A 369 -0.89 -19.03 4.57
CA ALA A 369 0.29 -18.49 3.90
C ALA A 369 0.22 -16.97 3.76
N ALA A 370 -0.95 -16.42 3.37
CA ALA A 370 -1.16 -14.99 3.30
C ALA A 370 -0.92 -14.30 4.65
N SER A 371 -1.47 -14.86 5.73
CA SER A 371 -1.31 -14.29 7.09
C SER A 371 0.14 -14.40 7.58
N VAL A 372 0.77 -15.56 7.42
CA VAL A 372 2.15 -15.80 7.87
C VAL A 372 3.17 -14.97 7.10
N THR A 373 2.89 -14.58 5.85
CA THR A 373 3.77 -13.68 5.09
C THR A 373 3.46 -12.21 5.35
N ALA A 374 2.21 -11.83 5.66
CA ALA A 374 1.82 -10.44 5.84
C ALA A 374 2.16 -9.88 7.23
N VAL A 375 1.89 -10.65 8.30
CA VAL A 375 2.05 -10.16 9.68
C VAL A 375 3.51 -9.83 10.03
N PRO A 376 4.48 -10.75 9.86
CA PRO A 376 5.89 -10.44 10.14
C PRO A 376 6.41 -9.29 9.27
N ARG A 377 5.96 -9.21 8.03
CA ARG A 377 6.30 -8.13 7.10
C ARG A 377 5.83 -6.77 7.64
N SER A 378 4.61 -6.66 8.15
CA SER A 378 4.07 -5.40 8.70
C SER A 378 4.82 -4.97 9.96
N LEU A 379 5.15 -5.92 10.85
CA LEU A 379 5.94 -5.66 12.05
C LEU A 379 7.37 -5.23 11.71
N ALA A 380 8.00 -5.87 10.73
CA ALA A 380 9.32 -5.50 10.26
C ALA A 380 9.35 -4.09 9.66
N ALA A 381 8.35 -3.73 8.85
CA ALA A 381 8.21 -2.37 8.31
C ALA A 381 8.06 -1.31 9.40
N ALA A 382 7.38 -1.64 10.50
CA ALA A 382 7.17 -0.73 11.61
C ALA A 382 8.44 -0.50 12.46
N ALA A 383 9.39 -1.41 12.46
CA ALA A 383 10.58 -1.35 13.32
C ALA A 383 11.64 -0.33 12.85
N SER A 384 11.77 -0.10 11.55
CA SER A 384 12.88 0.67 10.98
C SER A 384 12.72 2.21 10.94
N PRO A 385 11.53 2.83 10.94
CA PRO A 385 11.42 4.29 10.87
C PRO A 385 12.08 5.02 12.05
N MET A 386 12.02 4.46 13.24
CA MET A 386 12.74 5.03 14.41
C MET A 386 14.25 5.04 14.18
N LEU A 387 14.80 3.98 13.62
CA LEU A 387 16.22 3.90 13.26
C LEU A 387 16.56 4.91 12.15
N ALA A 388 15.70 5.04 11.15
CA ALA A 388 15.88 6.03 10.10
C ALA A 388 15.85 7.46 10.66
N GLY A 389 14.92 7.76 11.57
CA GLY A 389 14.86 9.05 12.27
C GLY A 389 16.12 9.35 13.08
N SER A 390 16.71 8.34 13.75
CA SER A 390 17.98 8.47 14.46
C SER A 390 19.13 8.84 13.50
N LEU A 391 19.21 8.16 12.36
CA LEU A 391 20.24 8.42 11.35
C LEU A 391 20.08 9.81 10.71
N LEU A 392 18.84 10.26 10.47
CA LEU A 392 18.55 11.60 9.97
C LEU A 392 18.85 12.70 11.00
N ALA A 393 18.73 12.39 12.30
CA ALA A 393 19.14 13.31 13.37
C ALA A 393 20.66 13.48 13.45
N MET A 394 21.42 12.45 13.08
CA MET A 394 22.89 12.47 13.11
C MET A 394 23.50 13.17 11.88
N SER A 395 22.89 13.01 10.71
CA SER A 395 23.45 13.50 9.45
C SER A 395 22.40 13.63 8.35
N GLY A 396 22.46 14.73 7.60
CA GLY A 396 21.68 14.95 6.38
C GLY A 396 22.17 14.17 5.15
N PHE A 397 23.19 13.31 5.27
CA PHE A 397 23.75 12.56 4.13
C PHE A 397 22.75 11.61 3.48
N GLY A 398 21.83 11.02 4.25
CA GLY A 398 20.83 10.07 3.72
C GLY A 398 21.20 8.60 4.00
N TRP A 399 21.82 8.31 5.11
CA TRP A 399 22.09 6.94 5.57
C TRP A 399 20.89 6.00 5.50
N PRO A 400 19.65 6.43 5.81
CA PRO A 400 18.48 5.56 5.67
C PRO A 400 18.28 5.03 4.25
N LEU A 401 18.55 5.86 3.22
CA LEU A 401 18.40 5.45 1.82
C LEU A 401 19.47 4.42 1.43
N LEU A 402 20.70 4.64 1.88
CA LEU A 402 21.81 3.73 1.61
C LEU A 402 21.57 2.36 2.25
N ILE A 403 21.18 2.33 3.53
CA ILE A 403 20.88 1.09 4.26
C ILE A 403 19.69 0.38 3.61
N ALA A 404 18.62 1.11 3.28
CA ALA A 404 17.47 0.56 2.59
C ALA A 404 17.86 -0.06 1.24
N GLY A 405 18.62 0.65 0.41
CA GLY A 405 19.09 0.15 -0.88
C GLY A 405 19.93 -1.11 -0.74
N ALA A 406 20.87 -1.13 0.20
CA ALA A 406 21.73 -2.29 0.44
C ALA A 406 20.93 -3.52 0.91
N LEU A 407 20.03 -3.36 1.89
CA LEU A 407 19.19 -4.46 2.39
C LEU A 407 18.24 -5.00 1.31
N LYS A 408 17.68 -4.12 0.46
CA LYS A 408 16.84 -4.52 -0.66
C LYS A 408 17.62 -5.31 -1.72
N ILE A 409 18.86 -4.91 -2.02
CA ILE A 409 19.74 -5.68 -2.91
C ILE A 409 20.03 -7.06 -2.33
N VAL A 410 20.32 -7.16 -1.02
CA VAL A 410 20.48 -8.45 -0.34
C VAL A 410 19.23 -9.31 -0.45
N TYR A 411 18.06 -8.73 -0.22
CA TYR A 411 16.78 -9.41 -0.40
C TYR A 411 16.62 -9.94 -1.83
N ASP A 412 16.87 -9.12 -2.85
CA ASP A 412 16.73 -9.49 -4.27
C ASP A 412 17.66 -10.65 -4.64
N ILE A 413 18.93 -10.61 -4.20
CA ILE A 413 19.90 -11.67 -4.43
C ILE A 413 19.49 -12.97 -3.74
N LEU A 414 19.06 -12.91 -2.48
CA LEU A 414 18.60 -14.09 -1.73
C LEU A 414 17.34 -14.69 -2.35
N LEU A 415 16.38 -13.85 -2.76
CA LEU A 415 15.16 -14.29 -3.42
C LEU A 415 15.50 -15.03 -4.74
N LEU A 416 16.39 -14.47 -5.55
CA LEU A 416 16.83 -15.09 -6.79
C LEU A 416 17.55 -16.41 -6.54
N ALA A 417 18.49 -16.44 -5.60
CA ALA A 417 19.29 -17.63 -5.29
C ALA A 417 18.42 -18.80 -4.80
N MET A 418 17.46 -18.50 -3.92
CA MET A 418 16.64 -19.53 -3.26
C MET A 418 15.43 -19.97 -4.10
N PHE A 419 14.81 -19.06 -4.87
CA PHE A 419 13.52 -19.30 -5.51
C PHE A 419 13.56 -19.35 -7.05
N ARG A 420 14.67 -19.05 -7.72
CA ARG A 420 14.80 -19.15 -9.18
C ARG A 420 14.38 -20.51 -9.75
N LYS A 421 14.62 -21.60 -9.01
CA LYS A 421 14.28 -22.97 -9.42
C LYS A 421 12.87 -23.39 -9.01
N VAL A 422 12.24 -22.68 -8.08
CA VAL A 422 10.89 -23.00 -7.57
C VAL A 422 9.87 -22.30 -8.47
N ARG A 423 9.48 -23.00 -9.54
CA ARG A 423 8.53 -22.47 -10.53
C ARG A 423 7.08 -22.81 -10.16
N PRO A 424 6.15 -21.85 -10.24
CA PRO A 424 4.72 -22.11 -10.13
C PRO A 424 4.24 -23.14 -11.18
N PRO A 425 3.17 -23.90 -10.90
CA PRO A 425 2.62 -24.87 -11.84
C PRO A 425 2.25 -24.26 -13.21
N GLU A 426 1.83 -23.01 -13.22
CA GLU A 426 1.44 -22.24 -14.41
C GLU A 426 2.64 -21.98 -15.34
N GLU A 427 3.81 -21.65 -14.78
CA GLU A 427 5.04 -21.42 -15.53
C GLU A 427 5.69 -22.72 -16.07
N ARG A 428 5.24 -23.89 -15.59
CA ARG A 428 5.73 -25.21 -16.06
C ARG A 428 5.03 -25.66 -17.34
N ARG A 429 3.81 -25.13 -17.62
CA ARG A 429 2.98 -25.55 -18.76
C ARG A 429 3.30 -24.81 -20.06
N ASP A 430 3.90 -23.63 -19.98
CA ASP A 430 4.09 -22.73 -21.15
C ASP A 430 5.44 -22.87 -21.87
N ARG A 431 6.18 -23.98 -21.63
CA ARG A 431 7.36 -24.30 -22.45
C ARG A 431 7.20 -25.68 -23.11
N PRO A 432 7.30 -25.75 -24.46
CA PRO A 432 7.31 -27.01 -25.20
C PRO A 432 8.48 -27.89 -24.80
#